data_82e90291978dcfe1e4fa8d9168935f66
#
_entry.id   82e90291978dcfe1e4fa8d9168935f66
#
_cell.length_a   1.000
_cell.length_b   1.000
_cell.length_c   1.000
_cell.angle_alpha   90.00
_cell.angle_beta   90.00
_cell.angle_gamma   90.00
#
_symmetry.space_group_name_H-M   'P 1'
#
loop_
_entity.id
_entity.type
_entity.pdbx_description
1 polymer ?
#
loop_
_entity_poly.entity_id
_entity_poly.type
_entity_poly.pdbx_seq_one_letter_code
_entity_poly.pdbx_strand_id
1 'polypeptide(L)'
;LMRLAIEEHLKCSEFPRVGVVVAKSGEVLSTGYRGETRGVHAERIAIGKLTNGQVQGSTVFTTLEPCVVLHNDQEIDPCAQLLIDSGVSEVLIGVLDPNGTIYSQGYRKLLENNISVGFFQ
;
A
#
# COMPACT_ATOMS: atom_id res chain seq x y z
N LEU A 1 5.89 2.91 -13.04
CA LEU A 1 5.61 3.30 -11.63
C LEU A 1 5.87 2.16 -10.65
N MET A 2 5.61 0.91 -11.05
CA MET A 2 5.98 -0.22 -10.19
C MET A 2 7.50 -0.30 -10.01
N ARG A 3 8.28 0.08 -11.01
CA ARG A 3 9.74 0.15 -10.87
C ARG A 3 10.13 1.12 -9.74
N LEU A 4 9.45 2.26 -9.65
CA LEU A 4 9.72 3.22 -8.59
C LEU A 4 9.34 2.65 -7.22
N ALA A 5 8.24 1.88 -7.14
CA ALA A 5 7.87 1.20 -5.90
C ALA A 5 8.94 0.18 -5.50
N ILE A 6 9.51 -0.53 -6.46
CA ILE A 6 10.61 -1.47 -6.19
C ILE A 6 11.85 -0.73 -5.70
N GLU A 7 12.15 0.45 -6.26
CA GLU A 7 13.27 1.25 -5.78
C GLU A 7 13.06 1.67 -4.33
N GLU A 8 11.82 2.04 -3.96
CA GLU A 8 11.50 2.37 -2.57
C GLU A 8 11.61 1.14 -1.67
N HIS A 9 11.18 -0.02 -2.16
CA HIS A 9 11.34 -1.29 -1.46
C HIS A 9 12.80 -1.57 -1.09
N LEU A 10 13.75 -1.22 -1.97
CA LEU A 10 15.17 -1.46 -1.72
C LEU A 10 15.75 -0.57 -0.62
N LYS A 11 15.08 0.51 -0.26
CA LYS A 11 15.51 1.38 0.83
C LYS A 11 15.17 0.83 2.21
N CYS A 12 14.33 -0.20 2.29
CA CYS A 12 13.83 -0.71 3.57
C CYS A 12 14.93 -1.30 4.43
N SER A 13 14.92 -0.93 5.72
CA SER A 13 15.74 -1.56 6.76
C SER A 13 14.93 -2.52 7.62
N GLU A 14 13.61 -2.51 7.49
CA GLU A 14 12.69 -3.39 8.23
C GLU A 14 12.08 -4.42 7.29
N PHE A 15 11.71 -5.58 7.84
CA PHE A 15 11.13 -6.68 7.07
C PHE A 15 9.69 -6.94 7.50
N PRO A 16 8.80 -7.39 6.58
CA PRO A 16 9.09 -7.54 5.16
C PRO A 16 9.30 -6.19 4.50
N ARG A 17 10.15 -6.15 3.48
CA ARG A 17 10.41 -4.92 2.72
C ARG A 17 9.19 -4.57 1.88
N VAL A 18 8.79 -3.32 1.91
CA VAL A 18 7.66 -2.82 1.12
C VAL A 18 7.98 -1.43 0.59
N GLY A 19 7.72 -1.23 -0.68
CA GLY A 19 7.80 0.07 -1.32
C GLY A 19 6.46 0.42 -1.93
N VAL A 20 6.07 1.70 -1.83
CA VAL A 20 4.77 2.19 -2.28
C VAL A 20 4.93 3.48 -3.06
N VAL A 21 4.17 3.61 -4.13
CA VAL A 21 4.04 4.84 -4.91
C VAL A 21 2.56 5.16 -5.04
N VAL A 22 2.18 6.42 -4.80
CA VAL A 22 0.83 6.90 -5.06
C VAL A 22 0.91 7.83 -6.27
N ALA A 23 0.08 7.55 -7.28
CA ALA A 23 0.06 8.30 -8.52
C ALA A 23 -1.38 8.62 -8.93
N LYS A 24 -1.53 9.67 -9.74
CA LYS A 24 -2.84 10.06 -10.26
C LYS A 24 -2.62 10.68 -11.62
N SER A 25 -3.38 10.20 -12.62
CA SER A 25 -3.26 10.67 -14.00
C SER A 25 -1.83 10.58 -14.54
N GLY A 26 -1.11 9.51 -14.18
CA GLY A 26 0.25 9.28 -14.62
C GLY A 26 1.32 10.06 -13.87
N GLU A 27 0.93 10.89 -12.91
CA GLU A 27 1.87 11.71 -12.13
C GLU A 27 2.08 11.11 -10.75
N VAL A 28 3.34 10.99 -10.33
CA VAL A 28 3.71 10.52 -9.00
C VAL A 28 3.42 11.62 -7.99
N LEU A 29 2.58 11.31 -6.99
CA LEU A 29 2.23 12.26 -5.93
C LEU A 29 3.07 12.05 -4.68
N SER A 30 3.36 10.80 -4.31
CA SER A 30 4.21 10.50 -3.16
C SER A 30 4.76 9.11 -3.24
N THR A 31 5.76 8.83 -2.40
CA THR A 31 6.38 7.53 -2.25
C THR A 31 6.54 7.23 -0.76
N GLY A 32 6.68 5.94 -0.43
CA GLY A 32 6.96 5.52 0.92
C GLY A 32 7.60 4.14 0.94
N TYR A 33 8.37 3.86 1.99
CA TYR A 33 8.94 2.53 2.19
C TYR A 33 8.90 2.18 3.67
N ARG A 34 8.78 0.88 3.94
CA ARG A 34 8.73 0.40 5.31
C ARG A 34 10.06 0.69 6.00
N GLY A 35 9.99 1.33 7.17
CA GLY A 35 11.18 1.75 7.89
C GLY A 35 11.58 3.20 7.64
N GLU A 36 10.95 3.88 6.69
CA GLU A 36 11.17 5.32 6.49
C GLU A 36 10.81 6.07 7.77
N THR A 37 9.70 5.67 8.39
CA THR A 37 9.36 6.02 9.76
C THR A 37 9.27 4.72 10.54
N ARG A 38 10.02 4.61 11.61
CA ARG A 38 10.13 3.38 12.38
C ARG A 38 8.77 2.87 12.83
N GLY A 39 8.48 1.61 12.51
CA GLY A 39 7.26 0.95 12.91
C GLY A 39 6.03 1.31 12.11
N VAL A 40 6.16 2.14 11.07
CA VAL A 40 5.03 2.56 10.24
C VAL A 40 5.10 1.88 8.87
N HIS A 41 3.97 1.34 8.42
CA HIS A 41 3.88 0.66 7.13
C HIS A 41 4.01 1.66 5.97
N ALA A 42 4.52 1.19 4.84
CA ALA A 42 4.83 2.02 3.68
C ALA A 42 3.58 2.74 3.13
N GLU A 43 2.44 2.05 3.07
CA GLU A 43 1.19 2.65 2.56
C GLU A 43 0.77 3.83 3.41
N ARG A 44 0.87 3.69 4.72
CA ARG A 44 0.50 4.76 5.66
C ARG A 44 1.43 5.95 5.53
N ILE A 45 2.72 5.70 5.28
CA ILE A 45 3.70 6.75 5.07
C ILE A 45 3.38 7.52 3.78
N ALA A 46 3.18 6.81 2.67
CA ALA A 46 2.94 7.45 1.38
C ALA A 46 1.65 8.26 1.40
N ILE A 47 0.57 7.70 1.93
CA ILE A 47 -0.72 8.38 2.00
C ILE A 47 -0.68 9.55 2.98
N GLY A 48 0.06 9.39 4.08
CA GLY A 48 0.19 10.46 5.09
C GLY A 48 0.87 11.72 4.59
N LYS A 49 1.58 11.64 3.47
CA LYS A 49 2.23 12.81 2.85
C LYS A 49 1.26 13.62 2.00
N LEU A 50 0.04 13.14 1.78
CA LEU A 50 -0.90 13.73 0.84
C LEU A 50 -2.16 14.24 1.54
N THR A 51 -2.88 15.15 0.87
CA THR A 51 -4.21 15.58 1.30
C THR A 51 -5.24 14.54 0.86
N ASN A 52 -6.43 14.58 1.46
CA ASN A 52 -7.52 13.66 1.09
C ASN A 52 -7.89 13.80 -0.39
N GLY A 53 -7.92 15.03 -0.91
CA GLY A 53 -8.24 15.27 -2.32
C GLY A 53 -7.20 14.70 -3.28
N GLN A 54 -5.94 14.64 -2.87
CA GLN A 54 -4.89 14.04 -3.70
C GLN A 54 -5.00 12.52 -3.73
N VAL A 55 -5.35 11.90 -2.60
CA VAL A 55 -5.43 10.44 -2.51
C VAL A 55 -6.69 9.92 -3.19
N GLN A 56 -7.80 10.63 -3.08
CA GLN A 56 -9.06 10.19 -3.66
C GLN A 56 -8.95 10.03 -5.17
N GLY A 57 -9.31 8.86 -5.67
CA GLY A 57 -9.22 8.54 -7.09
C GLY A 57 -7.82 8.20 -7.57
N SER A 58 -6.84 8.08 -6.67
CA SER A 58 -5.46 7.77 -7.04
C SER A 58 -5.26 6.28 -7.30
N THR A 59 -4.10 5.94 -7.87
CA THR A 59 -3.62 4.57 -8.04
C THR A 59 -2.45 4.37 -7.10
N VAL A 60 -2.47 3.26 -6.36
CA VAL A 60 -1.40 2.88 -5.44
C VAL A 60 -0.64 1.69 -6.00
N PHE A 61 0.68 1.83 -6.12
CA PHE A 61 1.57 0.75 -6.52
C PHE A 61 2.28 0.27 -5.28
N THR A 62 2.12 -1.00 -4.94
CA THR A 62 2.77 -1.58 -3.77
C THR A 62 3.47 -2.88 -4.13
N THR A 63 4.65 -3.11 -3.56
CA THR A 63 5.42 -4.33 -3.83
C THR A 63 4.91 -5.53 -3.05
N LEU A 64 4.01 -5.32 -2.09
CA LEU A 64 3.45 -6.40 -1.28
C LEU A 64 1.97 -6.12 -1.05
N GLU A 65 1.17 -7.18 -0.92
CA GLU A 65 -0.26 -7.04 -0.68
C GLU A 65 -0.52 -6.23 0.61
N PRO A 66 -1.42 -5.22 0.57
CA PRO A 66 -1.76 -4.47 1.78
C PRO A 66 -2.34 -5.36 2.87
N CYS A 67 -1.92 -5.17 4.10
CA CYS A 67 -2.37 -5.98 5.22
C CYS A 67 -3.83 -5.69 5.58
N VAL A 68 -4.52 -6.68 6.13
CA VAL A 68 -5.91 -6.56 6.59
C VAL A 68 -6.04 -6.74 8.09
N VAL A 69 -5.00 -7.22 8.76
CA VAL A 69 -5.03 -7.44 10.19
C VAL A 69 -3.90 -6.64 10.85
N LEU A 70 -4.16 -6.17 12.07
CA LEU A 70 -3.15 -5.49 12.86
C LEU A 70 -2.26 -6.54 13.53
N HIS A 71 -0.98 -6.22 13.63
CA HIS A 71 -0.02 -7.06 14.33
C HIS A 71 0.23 -6.46 15.72
N ASN A 72 0.35 -7.32 16.75
CA ASN A 72 0.77 -6.92 18.10
C ASN A 72 -0.09 -5.83 18.73
N ASP A 73 -1.41 -5.98 18.71
CA ASP A 73 -2.36 -5.08 19.37
C ASP A 73 -2.21 -3.61 18.99
N GLN A 74 -1.77 -3.32 17.78
CA GLN A 74 -1.69 -1.96 17.28
C GLN A 74 -3.09 -1.37 17.11
N GLU A 75 -3.26 -0.12 17.52
CA GLU A 75 -4.53 0.60 17.38
C GLU A 75 -4.67 1.31 16.04
N ILE A 76 -3.79 0.98 15.08
CA ILE A 76 -3.77 1.60 13.76
C ILE A 76 -4.54 0.72 12.78
N ASP A 77 -5.40 1.31 11.97
CA ASP A 77 -6.18 0.58 10.98
C ASP A 77 -5.27 -0.20 10.03
N PRO A 78 -5.69 -1.40 9.59
CA PRO A 78 -4.96 -2.14 8.57
C PRO A 78 -4.78 -1.31 7.29
N CYS A 79 -3.67 -1.55 6.58
CA CYS A 79 -3.37 -0.76 5.39
C CYS A 79 -4.44 -0.90 4.30
N ALA A 80 -5.05 -2.08 4.14
CA ALA A 80 -6.14 -2.24 3.18
C ALA A 80 -7.32 -1.33 3.53
N GLN A 81 -7.67 -1.25 4.82
CA GLN A 81 -8.74 -0.37 5.28
C GLN A 81 -8.40 1.10 5.04
N LEU A 82 -7.14 1.48 5.26
CA LEU A 82 -6.67 2.84 5.00
C LEU A 82 -6.87 3.21 3.52
N LEU A 83 -6.54 2.33 2.60
CA LEU A 83 -6.71 2.58 1.17
C LEU A 83 -8.19 2.76 0.81
N ILE A 84 -9.06 1.93 1.40
CA ILE A 84 -10.51 2.01 1.20
C ILE A 84 -11.03 3.35 1.71
N ASP A 85 -10.69 3.71 2.93
CA ASP A 85 -11.17 4.94 3.57
C ASP A 85 -10.66 6.19 2.88
N SER A 86 -9.49 6.09 2.25
CA SER A 86 -8.87 7.22 1.55
C SER A 86 -9.43 7.45 0.14
N GLY A 87 -10.26 6.52 -0.37
CA GLY A 87 -10.90 6.67 -1.67
C GLY A 87 -10.00 6.34 -2.84
N VAL A 88 -8.99 5.51 -2.66
CA VAL A 88 -8.12 5.03 -3.74
C VAL A 88 -8.95 4.29 -4.77
N SER A 89 -8.70 4.52 -6.07
CA SER A 89 -9.48 3.88 -7.13
C SER A 89 -8.89 2.57 -7.61
N GLU A 90 -7.58 2.41 -7.53
CA GLU A 90 -6.90 1.23 -8.05
C GLU A 90 -5.65 0.93 -7.22
N VAL A 91 -5.38 -0.36 -7.05
CA VAL A 91 -4.15 -0.84 -6.39
C VAL A 91 -3.47 -1.85 -7.30
N LEU A 92 -2.20 -1.64 -7.58
CA LEU A 92 -1.39 -2.57 -8.36
C LEU A 92 -0.36 -3.22 -7.42
N ILE A 93 -0.43 -4.54 -7.31
CA ILE A 93 0.34 -5.31 -6.33
C ILE A 93 1.45 -6.07 -7.02
N GLY A 94 2.69 -5.93 -6.53
CA GLY A 94 3.83 -6.66 -7.06
C GLY A 94 3.90 -8.10 -6.59
N VAL A 95 3.61 -8.34 -5.31
CA VAL A 95 3.70 -9.67 -4.69
C VAL A 95 2.60 -9.81 -3.65
N LEU A 96 1.97 -10.98 -3.56
CA LEU A 96 1.03 -11.28 -2.48
C LEU A 96 1.81 -11.48 -1.18
N ASP A 97 1.20 -11.09 -0.05
CA ASP A 97 1.80 -11.27 1.26
C ASP A 97 2.07 -12.75 1.52
N PRO A 98 3.30 -13.15 1.84
CA PRO A 98 3.65 -14.56 2.06
C PRO A 98 3.13 -15.13 3.37
N ASN A 99 2.60 -14.30 4.28
CA ASN A 99 2.04 -14.78 5.53
C ASN A 99 0.74 -15.52 5.26
N GLY A 100 0.70 -16.83 5.59
CA GLY A 100 -0.46 -17.66 5.30
C GLY A 100 -1.77 -17.19 5.92
N THR A 101 -1.70 -16.47 7.05
CA THR A 101 -2.89 -15.98 7.74
C THR A 101 -3.59 -14.87 6.97
N ILE A 102 -2.82 -14.03 6.27
CA ILE A 102 -3.37 -12.87 5.58
C ILE A 102 -3.22 -12.97 4.05
N TYR A 103 -2.78 -14.12 3.57
CA TYR A 103 -2.57 -14.36 2.14
C TYR A 103 -3.90 -14.15 1.38
N SER A 104 -3.86 -13.27 0.39
CA SER A 104 -5.01 -12.91 -0.45
C SER A 104 -6.15 -12.18 0.26
N GLN A 105 -6.06 -11.91 1.56
CA GLN A 105 -7.13 -11.21 2.27
C GLN A 105 -7.18 -9.73 1.91
N GLY A 106 -6.03 -9.09 1.73
CA GLY A 106 -5.97 -7.71 1.30
C GLY A 106 -6.59 -7.53 -0.07
N TYR A 107 -6.26 -8.41 -1.00
CA TYR A 107 -6.82 -8.44 -2.35
C TYR A 107 -8.35 -8.51 -2.31
N ARG A 108 -8.89 -9.46 -1.55
CA ARG A 108 -10.34 -9.66 -1.43
C ARG A 108 -11.03 -8.44 -0.84
N LYS A 109 -10.46 -7.89 0.22
CA LYS A 109 -11.05 -6.75 0.90
C LYS A 109 -11.14 -5.54 -0.02
N LEU A 110 -10.10 -5.30 -0.82
CA LEU A 110 -10.10 -4.20 -1.78
C LEU A 110 -11.17 -4.39 -2.83
N LEU A 111 -11.28 -5.59 -3.40
CA LEU A 111 -12.30 -5.89 -4.40
C LEU A 111 -13.72 -5.72 -3.86
N GLU A 112 -13.97 -6.17 -2.63
CA GLU A 112 -15.27 -6.06 -1.99
C GLU A 112 -15.71 -4.62 -1.79
N ASN A 113 -14.76 -3.69 -1.79
CA ASN A 113 -15.01 -2.27 -1.61
C ASN A 113 -14.83 -1.47 -2.90
N ASN A 114 -14.99 -2.14 -4.05
CA ASN A 114 -14.99 -1.54 -5.37
C ASN A 114 -13.69 -0.87 -5.78
N ILE A 115 -12.57 -1.32 -5.22
CA ILE A 115 -11.25 -0.87 -5.64
C ILE A 115 -10.75 -1.86 -6.69
N SER A 116 -10.34 -1.34 -7.85
CA SER A 116 -9.75 -2.16 -8.90
C SER A 116 -8.38 -2.67 -8.43
N VAL A 117 -8.12 -3.96 -8.61
CA VAL A 117 -6.84 -4.54 -8.20
C VAL A 117 -6.20 -5.25 -9.39
N GLY A 118 -4.94 -4.92 -9.64
CA GLY A 118 -4.14 -5.57 -10.66
C GLY A 118 -2.85 -6.10 -10.07
N PHE A 119 -2.20 -6.98 -10.80
CA PHE A 119 -0.92 -7.54 -10.38
C PHE A 119 0.14 -7.18 -11.42
N PHE A 120 1.30 -6.78 -10.94
CA PHE A 120 2.44 -6.48 -11.79
C PHE A 120 3.13 -7.78 -12.16
N GLN A 121 3.36 -7.98 -13.45
CA GLN A 121 4.06 -9.17 -13.95
C GLN A 121 5.42 -8.81 -14.53
#